data_b073d9a5f4dd575549e714772c9d04a9
#
_entry.id   b073d9a5f4dd575549e714772c9d04a9
#
_cell.length_a   1.000
_cell.length_b   1.000
_cell.length_c   1.000
_cell.angle_alpha   90.00
_cell.angle_beta   90.00
_cell.angle_gamma   90.00
#
_symmetry.space_group_name_H-M   'P 1'
#
loop_
_entity.id
_entity.type
_entity.pdbx_description
1 polymer ?
#
loop_
_entity_poly.entity_id
_entity_poly.type
_entity_poly.pdbx_seq_one_letter_code
_entity_poly.pdbx_strand_id
1 'polypeptide(L)'
;MDAKSQDARTTMKADPDGSDGEYDAHLDRSQRMWDRWSDWYSMSERDFEPIREELIDQLALTAGDRVLDIGCGPGVNFTVIREAIGEDGRLAAVDYSPEMVAKARERVERNGWENVEVRCADATTVDFDEQFDAAVATLSMSVMPDVRQAVENVYRLLVPGGSFAVLDVGTVSEGPLRVLNPLIWRFFRWYANWNPDGDVPEALRAVFDECEAVRTYMLGVSYTRLCTKQ
;
A
#
# COMPACT_ATOMS: atom_id res chain seq x y z
N MET A 1 3.86 40.88 6.02
CA MET A 1 4.85 40.15 6.86
C MET A 1 4.85 38.72 6.39
N ASP A 2 5.87 38.39 5.61
CA ASP A 2 5.96 37.16 4.82
C ASP A 2 6.31 35.97 5.69
N ALA A 3 5.45 34.95 5.70
CA ALA A 3 5.79 33.63 6.22
C ALA A 3 6.42 32.81 5.09
N LYS A 4 7.76 32.73 5.11
CA LYS A 4 8.56 31.89 4.21
C LYS A 4 8.27 30.42 4.48
N SER A 5 7.72 29.74 3.46
CA SER A 5 7.78 28.30 3.28
C SER A 5 9.27 27.87 3.32
N GLN A 6 9.65 27.13 4.35
CA GLN A 6 10.94 26.45 4.39
C GLN A 6 10.77 25.06 3.77
N ASP A 7 11.20 24.97 2.52
CA ASP A 7 11.41 23.74 1.77
C ASP A 7 12.63 23.02 2.39
N ALA A 8 12.37 22.03 3.24
CA ALA A 8 13.40 21.22 3.85
C ALA A 8 13.82 20.12 2.84
N ARG A 9 14.61 20.50 1.82
CA ARG A 9 15.39 19.52 1.05
C ARG A 9 16.52 19.01 1.93
N THR A 10 16.30 17.84 2.54
CA THR A 10 17.38 17.06 3.13
C THR A 10 18.28 16.60 1.99
N THR A 11 19.50 17.12 1.96
CA THR A 11 20.56 16.66 1.03
C THR A 11 20.98 15.25 1.42
N MET A 12 20.37 14.24 0.79
CA MET A 12 20.86 12.87 0.82
C MET A 12 22.23 12.80 0.15
N LYS A 13 23.18 12.16 0.82
CA LYS A 13 24.47 11.81 0.25
C LYS A 13 24.24 10.79 -0.86
N ALA A 14 24.72 11.09 -2.07
CA ALA A 14 24.69 10.15 -3.19
C ALA A 14 25.46 8.87 -2.83
N ASP A 15 24.80 7.72 -3.00
CA ASP A 15 25.42 6.41 -2.87
C ASP A 15 26.25 6.11 -4.14
N PRO A 16 27.50 5.62 -4.03
CA PRO A 16 28.36 5.41 -5.18
C PRO A 16 27.97 4.22 -6.08
N ASP A 17 26.93 3.47 -5.75
CA ASP A 17 26.56 2.20 -6.41
C ASP A 17 25.39 2.33 -7.42
N GLY A 18 24.85 3.50 -7.66
CA GLY A 18 23.82 3.72 -8.69
C GLY A 18 22.40 3.23 -8.31
N SER A 19 22.20 2.65 -7.14
CA SER A 19 20.91 2.15 -6.65
C SER A 19 19.87 3.25 -6.45
N ASP A 20 20.30 4.43 -5.99
CA ASP A 20 19.40 5.58 -5.79
C ASP A 20 18.77 6.06 -7.11
N GLY A 21 19.56 6.04 -8.21
CA GLY A 21 19.05 6.44 -9.52
C GLY A 21 18.05 5.46 -10.14
N GLU A 22 18.16 4.18 -9.85
CA GLU A 22 17.21 3.15 -10.32
C GLU A 22 15.92 3.19 -9.49
N TYR A 23 16.04 3.38 -8.18
CA TYR A 23 14.94 3.59 -7.26
C TYR A 23 14.08 4.80 -7.68
N ASP A 24 14.68 5.97 -7.82
CA ASP A 24 14.01 7.19 -8.25
C ASP A 24 13.35 7.03 -9.63
N ALA A 25 14.03 6.39 -10.58
CA ALA A 25 13.50 6.12 -11.90
C ALA A 25 12.30 5.15 -11.86
N HIS A 26 12.24 4.21 -10.93
CA HIS A 26 11.10 3.32 -10.72
C HIS A 26 9.91 4.11 -10.16
N LEU A 27 10.12 4.91 -9.12
CA LEU A 27 9.11 5.79 -8.54
C LEU A 27 8.51 6.74 -9.57
N ASP A 28 9.35 7.41 -10.34
CA ASP A 28 8.93 8.31 -11.42
C ASP A 28 8.09 7.61 -12.51
N ARG A 29 8.42 6.36 -12.86
CA ARG A 29 7.62 5.57 -13.80
C ARG A 29 6.28 5.19 -13.20
N SER A 30 6.27 4.74 -11.95
CA SER A 30 5.04 4.38 -11.22
C SER A 30 4.13 5.59 -11.10
N GLN A 31 4.64 6.74 -10.67
CA GLN A 31 3.86 7.96 -10.55
C GLN A 31 3.20 8.33 -11.89
N ARG A 32 3.98 8.47 -12.98
CA ARG A 32 3.44 8.83 -14.31
C ARG A 32 2.39 7.85 -14.81
N MET A 33 2.50 6.59 -14.44
CA MET A 33 1.55 5.56 -14.84
C MET A 33 0.27 5.68 -14.03
N TRP A 34 0.36 5.76 -12.71
CA TRP A 34 -0.80 5.87 -11.83
C TRP A 34 -1.52 7.21 -12.00
N ASP A 35 -0.82 8.32 -12.24
CA ASP A 35 -1.42 9.60 -12.62
C ASP A 35 -2.29 9.46 -13.89
N ARG A 36 -1.80 8.72 -14.90
CA ARG A 36 -2.55 8.45 -16.14
C ARG A 36 -3.73 7.50 -15.93
N TRP A 37 -3.58 6.48 -15.09
CA TRP A 37 -4.62 5.48 -14.85
C TRP A 37 -5.62 5.90 -13.79
N SER A 38 -5.38 6.98 -13.07
CA SER A 38 -6.23 7.45 -11.99
C SER A 38 -7.71 7.60 -12.36
N ASP A 39 -8.02 7.98 -13.62
CA ASP A 39 -9.41 8.11 -14.10
C ASP A 39 -10.07 6.76 -14.42
N TRP A 40 -9.28 5.74 -14.75
CA TRP A 40 -9.76 4.39 -15.10
C TRP A 40 -9.79 3.45 -13.90
N TYR A 41 -9.10 3.82 -12.83
CA TYR A 41 -8.98 3.00 -11.62
C TYR A 41 -10.35 2.70 -10.99
N SER A 42 -11.30 3.62 -11.08
CA SER A 42 -12.67 3.44 -10.59
C SER A 42 -13.44 2.27 -11.23
N MET A 43 -13.01 1.80 -12.41
CA MET A 43 -13.61 0.62 -13.05
C MET A 43 -13.11 -0.69 -12.42
N SER A 44 -11.87 -0.73 -11.94
CA SER A 44 -11.28 -1.91 -11.27
C SER A 44 -11.60 -1.97 -9.78
N GLU A 45 -12.08 -0.88 -9.18
CA GLU A 45 -12.46 -0.82 -7.76
C GLU A 45 -13.48 -1.90 -7.39
N ARG A 46 -14.49 -2.11 -8.24
CA ARG A 46 -15.60 -3.04 -7.98
C ARG A 46 -15.19 -4.52 -8.01
N ASP A 47 -14.22 -4.88 -8.85
CA ASP A 47 -13.84 -6.27 -9.04
C ASP A 47 -13.15 -6.86 -7.81
N PHE A 48 -12.45 -6.03 -7.06
CA PHE A 48 -11.74 -6.41 -5.84
C PHE A 48 -12.44 -5.99 -4.54
N GLU A 49 -13.56 -5.27 -4.61
CA GLU A 49 -14.29 -4.78 -3.43
C GLU A 49 -14.61 -5.89 -2.43
N PRO A 50 -15.22 -7.04 -2.81
CA PRO A 50 -15.53 -8.10 -1.86
C PRO A 50 -14.30 -8.73 -1.20
N ILE A 51 -13.16 -8.76 -1.95
CA ILE A 51 -11.91 -9.32 -1.44
C ILE A 51 -11.25 -8.34 -0.45
N ARG A 52 -11.33 -7.03 -0.73
CA ARG A 52 -10.85 -5.99 0.18
C ARG A 52 -11.64 -5.95 1.48
N GLU A 53 -12.98 -5.99 1.39
CA GLU A 53 -13.85 -6.05 2.57
C GLU A 53 -13.53 -7.27 3.41
N GLU A 54 -13.49 -8.47 2.81
CA GLU A 54 -13.13 -9.71 3.52
C GLU A 54 -11.74 -9.59 4.20
N LEU A 55 -10.77 -8.96 3.55
CA LEU A 55 -9.43 -8.77 4.11
C LEU A 55 -9.44 -7.78 5.29
N ILE A 56 -10.15 -6.66 5.15
CA ILE A 56 -10.25 -5.64 6.21
C ILE A 56 -10.98 -6.22 7.42
N ASP A 57 -12.01 -7.04 7.22
CA ASP A 57 -12.71 -7.75 8.30
C ASP A 57 -11.77 -8.65 9.12
N GLN A 58 -10.73 -9.25 8.49
CA GLN A 58 -9.72 -10.05 9.21
C GLN A 58 -8.85 -9.24 10.16
N LEU A 59 -8.76 -7.92 9.98
CA LEU A 59 -8.06 -7.05 10.93
C LEU A 59 -8.80 -6.91 12.26
N ALA A 60 -10.08 -7.33 12.31
CA ALA A 60 -10.94 -7.24 13.51
C ALA A 60 -10.92 -5.85 14.14
N LEU A 61 -10.96 -4.81 13.30
CA LEU A 61 -10.90 -3.41 13.72
C LEU A 61 -12.01 -3.07 14.70
N THR A 62 -11.70 -2.23 15.67
CA THR A 62 -12.62 -1.75 16.70
C THR A 62 -12.68 -0.23 16.72
N ALA A 63 -13.77 0.31 17.31
CA ALA A 63 -13.92 1.74 17.46
C ALA A 63 -12.75 2.33 18.27
N GLY A 64 -12.14 3.39 17.75
CA GLY A 64 -10.98 4.05 18.33
C GLY A 64 -9.63 3.60 17.78
N ASP A 65 -9.58 2.54 16.96
CA ASP A 65 -8.32 2.08 16.35
C ASP A 65 -7.70 3.11 15.41
N ARG A 66 -6.38 3.10 15.37
CA ARG A 66 -5.57 3.87 14.42
C ARG A 66 -5.12 2.95 13.30
N VAL A 67 -5.50 3.27 12.08
CA VAL A 67 -5.23 2.43 10.91
C VAL A 67 -4.37 3.19 9.90
N LEU A 68 -3.39 2.49 9.31
CA LEU A 68 -2.52 2.98 8.26
C LEU A 68 -2.87 2.30 6.92
N ASP A 69 -3.26 3.06 5.90
CA ASP A 69 -3.50 2.55 4.53
C ASP A 69 -2.32 2.92 3.63
N ILE A 70 -1.55 1.91 3.20
CA ILE A 70 -0.31 2.05 2.41
C ILE A 70 -0.58 1.82 0.92
N GLY A 71 -0.25 2.84 0.11
CA GLY A 71 -0.61 2.86 -1.31
C GLY A 71 -2.12 2.95 -1.46
N CYS A 72 -2.72 3.90 -0.76
CA CYS A 72 -4.17 4.03 -0.62
C CYS A 72 -4.91 4.33 -1.93
N GLY A 73 -4.18 4.74 -2.99
CA GLY A 73 -4.78 5.17 -4.25
C GLY A 73 -5.80 6.29 -4.02
N PRO A 74 -6.98 6.23 -4.67
CA PRO A 74 -8.03 7.23 -4.50
C PRO A 74 -8.87 7.02 -3.23
N GLY A 75 -8.39 6.22 -2.27
CA GLY A 75 -9.04 5.99 -0.97
C GLY A 75 -10.15 4.95 -1.01
N VAL A 76 -9.97 3.85 -1.75
CA VAL A 76 -11.01 2.82 -1.94
C VAL A 76 -11.37 2.08 -0.65
N ASN A 77 -10.43 1.98 0.30
CA ASN A 77 -10.62 1.30 1.59
C ASN A 77 -11.27 2.20 2.65
N PHE A 78 -11.29 3.53 2.44
CA PHE A 78 -11.60 4.49 3.50
C PHE A 78 -12.98 4.28 4.13
N THR A 79 -14.01 4.00 3.32
CA THR A 79 -15.38 3.81 3.83
C THR A 79 -15.44 2.63 4.80
N VAL A 80 -14.92 1.47 4.40
CA VAL A 80 -14.97 0.23 5.21
C VAL A 80 -14.17 0.40 6.50
N ILE A 81 -12.94 0.94 6.39
CA ILE A 81 -12.09 1.18 7.56
C ILE A 81 -12.77 2.17 8.49
N ARG A 82 -13.27 3.27 7.97
CA ARG A 82 -13.90 4.34 8.73
C ARG A 82 -15.16 3.89 9.48
N GLU A 83 -15.97 3.03 8.85
CA GLU A 83 -17.14 2.41 9.48
C GLU A 83 -16.74 1.50 10.65
N ALA A 84 -15.63 0.78 10.52
CA ALA A 84 -15.13 -0.10 11.58
C ALA A 84 -14.53 0.67 12.77
N ILE A 85 -13.70 1.69 12.52
CA ILE A 85 -12.99 2.43 13.58
C ILE A 85 -13.83 3.55 14.22
N GLY A 86 -14.92 3.97 13.58
CA GLY A 86 -15.80 5.04 14.07
C GLY A 86 -15.17 6.43 14.03
N GLU A 87 -15.82 7.38 14.71
CA GLU A 87 -15.35 8.78 14.74
C GLU A 87 -14.18 8.99 15.67
N ASP A 88 -14.04 8.18 16.70
CA ASP A 88 -12.95 8.23 17.67
C ASP A 88 -11.65 7.59 17.16
N GLY A 89 -11.74 6.77 16.11
CA GLY A 89 -10.58 6.16 15.45
C GLY A 89 -9.89 7.13 14.49
N ARG A 90 -8.72 6.75 13.99
CA ARG A 90 -7.93 7.54 13.04
C ARG A 90 -7.49 6.71 11.85
N LEU A 91 -7.65 7.23 10.65
CA LEU A 91 -7.11 6.67 9.42
C LEU A 91 -6.03 7.59 8.86
N ALA A 92 -4.79 7.11 8.81
CA ALA A 92 -3.72 7.73 8.04
C ALA A 92 -3.52 6.97 6.73
N ALA A 93 -3.46 7.68 5.62
CA ALA A 93 -3.36 7.09 4.29
C ALA A 93 -2.18 7.70 3.53
N VAL A 94 -1.42 6.85 2.84
CA VAL A 94 -0.21 7.24 2.11
C VAL A 94 -0.29 6.75 0.69
N ASP A 95 0.01 7.62 -0.26
CA ASP A 95 0.26 7.26 -1.65
C ASP A 95 1.37 8.14 -2.24
N TYR A 96 2.13 7.60 -3.18
CA TYR A 96 3.21 8.35 -3.83
C TYR A 96 2.72 9.20 -5.02
N SER A 97 1.59 8.86 -5.63
CA SER A 97 0.98 9.60 -6.74
C SER A 97 0.22 10.83 -6.25
N PRO A 98 0.62 12.07 -6.62
CA PRO A 98 -0.12 13.28 -6.28
C PRO A 98 -1.57 13.27 -6.78
N GLU A 99 -1.84 12.67 -7.94
CA GLU A 99 -3.18 12.56 -8.53
C GLU A 99 -4.07 11.62 -7.71
N MET A 100 -3.52 10.48 -7.25
CA MET A 100 -4.24 9.56 -6.36
C MET A 100 -4.55 10.24 -5.02
N VAL A 101 -3.55 10.91 -4.44
CA VAL A 101 -3.72 11.70 -3.20
C VAL A 101 -4.78 12.79 -3.35
N ALA A 102 -4.81 13.50 -4.49
CA ALA A 102 -5.83 14.51 -4.75
C ALA A 102 -7.24 13.91 -4.74
N LYS A 103 -7.43 12.75 -5.41
CA LYS A 103 -8.72 12.03 -5.42
C LYS A 103 -9.10 11.49 -4.05
N ALA A 104 -8.13 10.97 -3.30
CA ALA A 104 -8.35 10.51 -1.93
C ALA A 104 -8.80 11.67 -1.01
N ARG A 105 -8.15 12.83 -1.10
CA ARG A 105 -8.53 14.04 -0.36
C ARG A 105 -9.92 14.55 -0.75
N GLU A 106 -10.24 14.57 -2.05
CA GLU A 106 -11.58 14.92 -2.51
C GLU A 106 -12.65 13.96 -1.94
N ARG A 107 -12.34 12.66 -1.83
CA ARG A 107 -13.23 11.68 -1.18
C ARG A 107 -13.42 12.01 0.29
N VAL A 108 -12.36 12.34 1.03
CA VAL A 108 -12.41 12.76 2.44
C VAL A 108 -13.28 14.00 2.62
N GLU A 109 -13.04 15.04 1.83
CA GLU A 109 -13.78 16.30 1.88
C GLU A 109 -15.27 16.11 1.55
N ARG A 110 -15.59 15.35 0.49
CA ARG A 110 -16.97 15.07 0.07
C ARG A 110 -17.78 14.35 1.14
N ASN A 111 -17.13 13.49 1.93
CA ASN A 111 -17.79 12.74 2.99
C ASN A 111 -17.70 13.42 4.37
N GLY A 112 -16.97 14.54 4.49
CA GLY A 112 -16.82 15.26 5.74
C GLY A 112 -16.06 14.48 6.83
N TRP A 113 -15.08 13.64 6.43
CA TRP A 113 -14.32 12.83 7.38
C TRP A 113 -13.17 13.62 8.01
N GLU A 114 -13.33 13.98 9.29
CA GLU A 114 -12.33 14.78 10.02
C GLU A 114 -11.17 13.95 10.58
N ASN A 115 -11.35 12.64 10.71
CA ASN A 115 -10.38 11.70 11.28
C ASN A 115 -9.60 10.90 10.22
N VAL A 116 -9.60 11.36 8.96
CA VAL A 116 -8.82 10.78 7.85
C VAL A 116 -7.77 11.76 7.37
N GLU A 117 -6.51 11.38 7.47
CA GLU A 117 -5.36 12.14 6.96
C GLU A 117 -4.79 11.47 5.73
N VAL A 118 -4.55 12.24 4.64
CA VAL A 118 -3.94 11.70 3.41
C VAL A 118 -2.63 12.43 3.11
N ARG A 119 -1.53 11.66 3.04
CA ARG A 119 -0.18 12.16 2.74
C ARG A 119 0.31 11.70 1.37
N CYS A 120 0.93 12.61 0.63
CA CYS A 120 1.71 12.27 -0.55
C CYS A 120 3.14 11.98 -0.09
N ALA A 121 3.50 10.70 0.00
CA ALA A 121 4.80 10.29 0.55
C ALA A 121 5.20 8.89 0.06
N ASP A 122 6.48 8.60 0.18
CA ASP A 122 7.05 7.28 -0.07
C ASP A 122 6.81 6.35 1.12
N ALA A 123 6.17 5.21 0.88
CA ALA A 123 5.86 4.20 1.89
C ALA A 123 7.10 3.62 2.58
N THR A 124 8.27 3.65 1.92
CA THR A 124 9.53 3.13 2.47
C THR A 124 10.14 4.03 3.54
N THR A 125 9.80 5.33 3.52
CA THR A 125 10.44 6.34 4.37
C THR A 125 9.47 7.20 5.17
N VAL A 126 8.17 7.13 4.90
CA VAL A 126 7.17 7.92 5.62
C VAL A 126 7.24 7.66 7.12
N ASP A 127 7.11 8.73 7.89
CA ASP A 127 7.12 8.68 9.36
C ASP A 127 5.88 9.34 9.95
N PHE A 128 5.50 8.88 11.14
CA PHE A 128 4.39 9.40 11.93
C PHE A 128 4.81 9.51 13.38
N ASP A 129 4.30 10.51 14.08
CA ASP A 129 4.55 10.72 15.52
C ASP A 129 3.82 9.70 16.40
N GLU A 130 3.00 8.83 15.80
CA GLU A 130 2.19 7.81 16.47
C GLU A 130 2.38 6.45 15.82
N GLN A 131 2.03 5.39 16.56
CA GLN A 131 1.96 4.03 16.04
C GLN A 131 0.50 3.64 15.76
N PHE A 132 0.33 2.65 14.90
CA PHE A 132 -0.96 2.18 14.39
C PHE A 132 -1.30 0.80 14.96
N ASP A 133 -2.58 0.60 15.25
CA ASP A 133 -3.12 -0.68 15.73
C ASP A 133 -3.23 -1.69 14.58
N ALA A 134 -3.48 -1.19 13.37
CA ALA A 134 -3.50 -1.99 12.15
C ALA A 134 -2.95 -1.23 10.94
N ALA A 135 -2.48 -1.98 9.95
CA ALA A 135 -2.13 -1.47 8.63
C ALA A 135 -2.79 -2.31 7.52
N VAL A 136 -3.06 -1.68 6.38
CA VAL A 136 -3.57 -2.36 5.20
C VAL A 136 -2.83 -1.88 3.94
N ALA A 137 -2.63 -2.78 2.98
CA ALA A 137 -2.15 -2.46 1.64
C ALA A 137 -2.92 -3.29 0.62
N THR A 138 -3.52 -2.63 -0.37
CA THR A 138 -4.32 -3.32 -1.38
C THR A 138 -3.85 -2.99 -2.79
N LEU A 139 -3.30 -4.00 -3.49
CA LEU A 139 -2.80 -3.91 -4.87
C LEU A 139 -1.71 -2.84 -5.06
N SER A 140 -0.88 -2.63 -4.05
CA SER A 140 0.10 -1.54 -4.00
C SER A 140 1.53 -1.97 -3.70
N MET A 141 1.73 -3.03 -2.91
CA MET A 141 3.07 -3.45 -2.48
C MET A 141 3.94 -3.93 -3.64
N SER A 142 3.37 -4.75 -4.55
CA SER A 142 4.08 -5.36 -5.69
C SER A 142 4.60 -4.35 -6.73
N VAL A 143 4.16 -3.09 -6.67
CA VAL A 143 4.62 -2.02 -7.56
C VAL A 143 5.64 -1.07 -6.92
N MET A 144 5.95 -1.27 -5.63
CA MET A 144 6.95 -0.48 -4.92
C MET A 144 8.37 -0.85 -5.34
N PRO A 145 9.30 0.10 -5.39
CA PRO A 145 10.70 -0.17 -5.78
C PRO A 145 11.43 -1.05 -4.77
N ASP A 146 11.19 -0.85 -3.48
CA ASP A 146 11.74 -1.64 -2.38
C ASP A 146 10.62 -2.14 -1.46
N VAL A 147 10.10 -3.32 -1.80
CA VAL A 147 9.02 -3.97 -1.05
C VAL A 147 9.44 -4.29 0.38
N ARG A 148 10.70 -4.75 0.57
CA ARG A 148 11.20 -5.13 1.88
C ARG A 148 11.28 -3.92 2.80
N GLN A 149 11.84 -2.82 2.34
CA GLN A 149 11.93 -1.59 3.11
C GLN A 149 10.55 -1.03 3.46
N ALA A 150 9.59 -1.10 2.52
CA ALA A 150 8.21 -0.71 2.80
C ALA A 150 7.58 -1.57 3.92
N VAL A 151 7.77 -2.90 3.88
CA VAL A 151 7.30 -3.82 4.94
C VAL A 151 7.98 -3.54 6.27
N GLU A 152 9.30 -3.32 6.29
CA GLU A 152 10.06 -2.95 7.50
C GLU A 152 9.56 -1.62 8.10
N ASN A 153 9.23 -0.64 7.25
CA ASN A 153 8.68 0.62 7.70
C ASN A 153 7.27 0.46 8.31
N VAL A 154 6.39 -0.32 7.67
CA VAL A 154 5.07 -0.65 8.23
C VAL A 154 5.22 -1.36 9.58
N TYR A 155 6.10 -2.36 9.67
CA TYR A 155 6.38 -3.05 10.93
C TYR A 155 6.81 -2.07 12.05
N ARG A 156 7.69 -1.12 11.75
CA ARG A 156 8.13 -0.08 12.69
C ARG A 156 6.96 0.78 13.18
N LEU A 157 6.05 1.13 12.29
CA LEU A 157 4.91 1.99 12.56
C LEU A 157 3.76 1.29 13.31
N LEU A 158 3.72 -0.04 13.36
CA LEU A 158 2.73 -0.78 14.12
C LEU A 158 3.08 -0.84 15.62
N VAL A 159 2.05 -0.86 16.46
CA VAL A 159 2.19 -1.22 17.88
C VAL A 159 2.56 -2.70 18.04
N PRO A 160 3.17 -3.15 19.17
CA PRO A 160 3.23 -4.58 19.50
C PRO A 160 1.82 -5.18 19.51
N GLY A 161 1.63 -6.32 18.86
CA GLY A 161 0.32 -6.96 18.65
C GLY A 161 -0.47 -6.39 17.47
N GLY A 162 0.00 -5.31 16.83
CA GLY A 162 -0.63 -4.73 15.65
C GLY A 162 -0.56 -5.62 14.41
N SER A 163 -1.56 -5.52 13.54
CA SER A 163 -1.72 -6.40 12.38
C SER A 163 -1.53 -5.68 11.05
N PHE A 164 -0.97 -6.38 10.07
CA PHE A 164 -0.82 -5.89 8.69
C PHE A 164 -1.54 -6.82 7.71
N ALA A 165 -2.56 -6.31 7.05
CA ALA A 165 -3.33 -7.02 6.02
C ALA A 165 -2.90 -6.60 4.62
N VAL A 166 -2.60 -7.56 3.76
CA VAL A 166 -2.13 -7.32 2.39
C VAL A 166 -2.97 -8.10 1.39
N LEU A 167 -3.56 -7.40 0.41
CA LEU A 167 -4.08 -7.96 -0.83
C LEU A 167 -3.15 -7.54 -1.96
N ASP A 168 -2.58 -8.50 -2.67
CA ASP A 168 -1.73 -8.16 -3.81
C ASP A 168 -1.80 -9.21 -4.94
N VAL A 169 -1.11 -8.92 -6.02
CA VAL A 169 -1.01 -9.79 -7.18
C VAL A 169 0.41 -10.34 -7.34
N GLY A 170 0.50 -11.48 -7.96
CA GLY A 170 1.76 -12.15 -8.25
C GLY A 170 1.64 -13.01 -9.49
N THR A 171 2.42 -14.06 -9.55
CA THR A 171 2.35 -15.06 -10.61
C THR A 171 1.69 -16.34 -10.11
N VAL A 172 1.25 -17.20 -11.03
CA VAL A 172 0.68 -18.51 -10.70
C VAL A 172 1.68 -19.29 -9.84
N SER A 173 1.31 -19.62 -8.62
CA SER A 173 2.20 -20.29 -7.65
C SER A 173 2.28 -21.81 -7.87
N GLU A 174 1.21 -22.44 -8.38
CA GLU A 174 1.10 -23.90 -8.48
C GLU A 174 0.49 -24.38 -9.81
N GLY A 175 0.75 -25.63 -10.13
CA GLY A 175 0.14 -26.34 -11.27
C GLY A 175 0.77 -26.04 -12.63
N PRO A 176 0.20 -26.64 -13.72
CA PRO A 176 0.77 -26.58 -15.07
C PRO A 176 0.68 -25.17 -15.68
N LEU A 177 -0.22 -24.32 -15.20
CA LEU A 177 -0.39 -22.95 -15.71
C LEU A 177 0.78 -22.03 -15.35
N ARG A 178 1.72 -22.44 -14.50
CA ARG A 178 2.99 -21.72 -14.26
C ARG A 178 3.78 -21.45 -15.53
N VAL A 179 3.57 -22.23 -16.58
CA VAL A 179 4.16 -21.99 -17.91
C VAL A 179 3.75 -20.62 -18.48
N LEU A 180 2.63 -20.05 -18.03
CA LEU A 180 2.13 -18.74 -18.44
C LEU A 180 2.76 -17.59 -17.65
N ASN A 181 3.49 -17.86 -16.58
CA ASN A 181 4.10 -16.81 -15.74
C ASN A 181 4.93 -15.78 -16.52
N PRO A 182 5.74 -16.13 -17.53
CA PRO A 182 6.45 -15.12 -18.32
C PRO A 182 5.53 -14.12 -19.04
N LEU A 183 4.34 -14.56 -19.46
CA LEU A 183 3.33 -13.69 -20.09
C LEU A 183 2.62 -12.82 -19.06
N ILE A 184 2.25 -13.43 -17.92
CA ILE A 184 1.61 -12.74 -16.78
C ILE A 184 2.57 -11.67 -16.27
N TRP A 185 3.83 -12.01 -16.05
CA TRP A 185 4.88 -11.10 -15.61
C TRP A 185 5.07 -9.93 -16.58
N ARG A 186 5.14 -10.20 -17.90
CA ARG A 186 5.25 -9.17 -18.93
C ARG A 186 4.04 -8.24 -18.94
N PHE A 187 2.85 -8.79 -18.72
CA PHE A 187 1.60 -8.03 -18.66
C PHE A 187 1.60 -7.09 -17.44
N PHE A 188 1.84 -7.60 -16.23
CA PHE A 188 1.83 -6.78 -15.03
C PHE A 188 2.95 -5.72 -15.02
N ARG A 189 4.12 -6.06 -15.54
CA ARG A 189 5.19 -5.07 -15.72
C ARG A 189 4.80 -3.93 -16.65
N TRP A 190 4.11 -4.24 -17.73
CA TRP A 190 3.63 -3.22 -18.67
C TRP A 190 2.43 -2.45 -18.11
N TYR A 191 1.48 -3.13 -17.45
CA TYR A 191 0.21 -2.56 -16.99
C TYR A 191 0.36 -1.77 -15.68
N ALA A 192 1.16 -2.23 -14.72
CA ALA A 192 1.22 -1.71 -13.36
C ALA A 192 2.64 -1.34 -12.89
N ASN A 193 3.65 -1.35 -13.77
CA ASN A 193 5.07 -1.21 -13.37
C ASN A 193 5.47 -2.19 -12.26
N TRP A 194 4.89 -3.40 -12.28
CA TRP A 194 5.16 -4.43 -11.29
C TRP A 194 6.66 -4.67 -11.10
N ASN A 195 7.10 -4.70 -9.85
CA ASN A 195 8.49 -4.93 -9.48
C ASN A 195 8.79 -6.44 -9.51
N PRO A 196 9.60 -6.93 -10.46
CA PRO A 196 9.90 -8.36 -10.57
C PRO A 196 10.79 -8.90 -9.44
N ASP A 197 11.54 -8.02 -8.81
CA ASP A 197 12.51 -8.34 -7.75
C ASP A 197 11.86 -8.25 -6.36
N GLY A 198 10.62 -7.72 -6.27
CA GLY A 198 9.85 -7.56 -5.05
C GLY A 198 8.91 -8.74 -4.79
N ASP A 199 9.37 -9.79 -4.09
CA ASP A 199 8.49 -10.86 -3.58
C ASP A 199 7.82 -10.41 -2.28
N VAL A 200 6.58 -9.92 -2.39
CA VAL A 200 5.81 -9.43 -1.24
C VAL A 200 5.62 -10.52 -0.17
N PRO A 201 5.19 -11.75 -0.48
CA PRO A 201 5.12 -12.83 0.49
C PRO A 201 6.45 -13.15 1.19
N GLU A 202 7.58 -13.07 0.49
CA GLU A 202 8.90 -13.28 1.08
C GLU A 202 9.28 -12.13 2.02
N ALA A 203 9.08 -10.88 1.60
CA ALA A 203 9.34 -9.70 2.42
C ALA A 203 8.52 -9.72 3.72
N LEU A 204 7.23 -10.05 3.64
CA LEU A 204 6.36 -10.18 4.81
C LEU A 204 6.87 -11.24 5.79
N ARG A 205 7.22 -12.44 5.32
CA ARG A 205 7.77 -13.52 6.17
C ARG A 205 9.15 -13.22 6.72
N ALA A 206 9.91 -12.36 6.07
CA ALA A 206 11.25 -11.98 6.56
C ALA A 206 11.20 -10.94 7.69
N VAL A 207 10.11 -10.20 7.81
CA VAL A 207 9.96 -9.09 8.76
C VAL A 207 8.99 -9.41 9.90
N PHE A 208 7.90 -10.10 9.60
CA PHE A 208 6.89 -10.49 10.60
C PHE A 208 7.12 -11.93 11.03
N ASP A 209 7.07 -12.19 12.35
CA ASP A 209 7.22 -13.53 12.91
C ASP A 209 6.03 -14.44 12.58
N GLU A 210 4.83 -13.87 12.54
CA GLU A 210 3.59 -14.55 12.19
C GLU A 210 2.96 -13.92 10.96
N CYS A 211 2.83 -14.70 9.89
CA CYS A 211 2.25 -14.23 8.64
C CYS A 211 1.47 -15.36 7.96
N GLU A 212 0.15 -15.27 8.04
CA GLU A 212 -0.75 -16.29 7.53
C GLU A 212 -1.18 -16.01 6.09
N ALA A 213 -1.33 -17.09 5.31
CA ALA A 213 -2.01 -17.05 4.03
C ALA A 213 -3.52 -17.13 4.28
N VAL A 214 -4.24 -16.02 4.12
CA VAL A 214 -5.69 -16.01 4.31
C VAL A 214 -6.38 -16.72 3.14
N ARG A 215 -6.14 -16.25 1.92
CA ARG A 215 -6.74 -16.84 0.71
C ARG A 215 -5.93 -16.56 -0.54
N THR A 216 -6.13 -17.39 -1.55
CA THR A 216 -5.64 -17.15 -2.92
C THR A 216 -6.80 -17.16 -3.90
N TYR A 217 -6.73 -16.31 -4.92
CA TYR A 217 -7.74 -16.15 -5.95
C TYR A 217 -7.10 -16.29 -7.34
N MET A 218 -7.91 -16.50 -8.36
CA MET A 218 -7.46 -16.54 -9.76
C MET A 218 -6.23 -17.45 -9.98
N LEU A 219 -6.29 -18.69 -9.45
CA LEU A 219 -5.20 -19.68 -9.54
C LEU A 219 -3.89 -19.24 -8.86
N GLY A 220 -4.00 -18.41 -7.82
CA GLY A 220 -2.85 -17.92 -7.06
C GLY A 220 -2.24 -16.61 -7.59
N VAL A 221 -2.83 -16.03 -8.63
CA VAL A 221 -2.37 -14.72 -9.17
C VAL A 221 -2.69 -13.58 -8.22
N SER A 222 -3.81 -13.65 -7.48
CA SER A 222 -4.12 -12.72 -6.40
C SER A 222 -4.15 -13.46 -5.07
N TYR A 223 -3.68 -12.82 -4.02
CA TYR A 223 -3.57 -13.44 -2.70
C TYR A 223 -3.79 -12.41 -1.59
N THR A 224 -4.24 -12.91 -0.44
CA THR A 224 -4.35 -12.14 0.80
C THR A 224 -3.45 -12.73 1.89
N ARG A 225 -2.83 -11.85 2.68
CA ARG A 225 -1.96 -12.17 3.81
C ARG A 225 -2.39 -11.36 5.02
N LEU A 226 -2.27 -11.96 6.19
CA LEU A 226 -2.41 -11.29 7.47
C LEU A 226 -1.18 -11.59 8.31
N CYS A 227 -0.48 -10.54 8.74
CA CYS A 227 0.73 -10.63 9.53
C CYS A 227 0.53 -9.89 10.85
N THR A 228 1.11 -10.40 11.95
CA THR A 228 1.01 -9.78 13.28
C THR A 228 2.41 -9.47 13.81
N LYS A 229 2.59 -8.26 14.34
CA LYS A 229 3.81 -7.84 15.03
C LYS A 229 3.80 -8.38 16.46
N GLN A 230 4.84 -9.10 16.84
CA GLN A 230 5.05 -9.54 18.21
C GLN A 230 5.72 -8.49 19.10
#